data_db91ef595d0cae4b9ef38004d0c2ede6
#
_entry.id   db91ef595d0cae4b9ef38004d0c2ede6
#
_cell.length_a   1.000
_cell.length_b   1.000
_cell.length_c   1.000
_cell.angle_alpha   90.00
_cell.angle_beta   90.00
_cell.angle_gamma   90.00
#
_symmetry.space_group_name_H-M   'P 1'
#
loop_
_entity.id
_entity.type
_entity.pdbx_description
1 polymer ?
#
loop_
_entity_poly.entity_id
_entity_poly.type
_entity_poly.pdbx_seq_one_letter_code
_entity_poly.pdbx_strand_id
1 'polypeptide(L)' 'MPLSGEAIRLMNYIDDVSVTLRRILTGVATLDDSERALVSGHLAQARPSAQDVLDALAAKSPLKETI' A
#
# COMPACT_ATOMS: atom_id res chain seq x y z
N MET A 1 -26.81 -0.38 -2.35
CA MET A 1 -26.27 -0.17 -3.67
C MET A 1 -25.22 -1.22 -4.01
N PRO A 2 -25.31 -1.84 -5.16
CA PRO A 2 -24.33 -2.86 -5.52
C PRO A 2 -22.97 -2.25 -5.77
N LEU A 3 -21.92 -3.03 -5.49
CA LEU A 3 -20.57 -2.61 -5.79
C LEU A 3 -20.33 -2.66 -7.30
N SER A 4 -19.55 -1.70 -7.77
CA SER A 4 -19.14 -1.72 -9.17
C SER A 4 -18.08 -2.81 -9.38
N GLY A 5 -17.91 -3.23 -10.62
CA GLY A 5 -16.84 -4.16 -10.95
C GLY A 5 -15.48 -3.58 -10.63
N GLU A 6 -15.32 -2.27 -10.77
CA GLU A 6 -14.06 -1.63 -10.46
C GLU A 6 -13.77 -1.67 -8.97
N ALA A 7 -14.79 -1.44 -8.13
CA ALA A 7 -14.59 -1.50 -6.69
C ALA A 7 -14.14 -2.90 -6.26
N ILE A 8 -14.74 -3.93 -6.86
CA ILE A 8 -14.37 -5.31 -6.55
C ILE A 8 -12.94 -5.58 -6.97
N ARG A 9 -12.55 -5.11 -8.15
CA ARG A 9 -11.19 -5.29 -8.64
C ARG A 9 -10.17 -4.64 -7.72
N LEU A 10 -10.46 -3.41 -7.26
CA LEU A 10 -9.54 -2.70 -6.39
C LEU A 10 -9.40 -3.40 -5.03
N MET A 11 -10.50 -3.94 -4.52
CA MET A 11 -10.42 -4.69 -3.26
C MET A 11 -9.58 -5.95 -3.41
N ASN A 12 -9.63 -6.60 -4.58
CA ASN A 12 -8.77 -7.74 -4.84
C ASN A 12 -7.30 -7.34 -4.88
N TYR A 13 -6.98 -6.18 -5.47
CA TYR A 13 -5.60 -5.69 -5.44
C TYR A 13 -5.15 -5.40 -4.02
N ILE A 14 -6.03 -4.87 -3.18
CA ILE A 14 -5.71 -4.61 -1.79
C ILE A 14 -5.42 -5.92 -1.06
N ASP A 15 -6.18 -6.96 -1.34
CA ASP A 15 -5.91 -8.27 -0.75
C ASP A 15 -4.53 -8.77 -1.16
N ASP A 16 -4.13 -8.54 -2.41
CA ASP A 16 -2.80 -8.92 -2.87
C ASP A 16 -1.71 -8.15 -2.13
N VAL A 17 -1.94 -6.87 -1.87
CA VAL A 17 -1.01 -6.06 -1.08
C VAL A 17 -0.88 -6.64 0.32
N SER A 18 -1.99 -7.05 0.93
CA SER A 18 -1.95 -7.63 2.27
C SER A 18 -1.13 -8.90 2.31
N VAL A 19 -1.25 -9.74 1.28
CA VAL A 19 -0.43 -10.95 1.17
C VAL A 19 1.05 -10.60 1.09
N THR A 20 1.38 -9.59 0.28
CA THR A 20 2.76 -9.15 0.13
C THR A 20 3.31 -8.59 1.43
N LEU A 21 2.52 -7.80 2.14
CA LEU A 21 2.94 -7.25 3.42
C LEU A 21 3.20 -8.36 4.43
N ARG A 22 2.40 -9.43 4.42
CA ARG A 22 2.65 -10.57 5.29
C ARG A 22 3.98 -11.25 4.97
N ARG A 23 4.31 -11.35 3.69
CA ARG A 23 5.61 -11.90 3.30
C ARG A 23 6.75 -11.05 3.83
N ILE A 24 6.59 -9.74 3.77
CA ILE A 24 7.60 -8.83 4.29
C ILE A 24 7.77 -9.05 5.79
N LEU A 25 6.66 -9.13 6.52
CA LEU A 25 6.71 -9.37 7.96
C LEU A 25 7.43 -10.66 8.29
N THR A 26 7.17 -11.71 7.52
CA THR A 26 7.83 -13.00 7.74
C THR A 26 9.34 -12.87 7.56
N GLY A 27 9.78 -12.11 6.57
CA GLY A 27 11.20 -11.95 6.30
C GLY A 27 11.93 -11.06 7.29
N VAL A 28 11.22 -10.18 7.99
CA VAL A 28 11.87 -9.24 8.91
C VAL A 28 12.67 -9.96 9.99
N ALA A 29 12.17 -11.10 10.46
CA ALA A 29 12.82 -11.83 11.55
C ALA A 29 14.21 -12.35 11.18
N THR A 30 14.50 -12.48 9.89
CA THR A 30 15.79 -13.01 9.44
C THR A 30 16.84 -11.93 9.17
N LEU A 31 16.47 -10.67 9.31
CA LEU A 31 17.37 -9.56 8.98
C LEU A 31 18.19 -9.13 10.19
N ASP A 32 19.44 -8.76 9.93
CA ASP A 32 20.24 -8.12 10.98
C ASP A 32 19.91 -6.62 11.06
N ASP A 33 20.52 -5.92 11.99
CA ASP A 33 20.20 -4.52 12.26
C ASP A 33 20.46 -3.62 11.07
N SER A 34 21.56 -3.84 10.35
CA SER A 34 21.88 -2.98 9.21
C SER A 34 20.91 -3.25 8.06
N GLU A 35 20.52 -4.50 7.86
CA GLU A 35 19.54 -4.83 6.83
C GLU A 35 18.18 -4.25 7.16
N ARG A 36 17.80 -4.28 8.44
CA ARG A 36 16.53 -3.69 8.86
C ARG A 36 16.48 -2.20 8.57
N ALA A 37 17.59 -1.52 8.79
CA ALA A 37 17.65 -0.08 8.51
C ALA A 37 17.49 0.18 7.01
N LEU A 38 18.14 -0.62 6.17
CA LEU A 38 18.03 -0.47 4.72
C LEU A 38 16.61 -0.72 4.24
N VAL A 39 16.00 -1.80 4.71
CA VAL A 39 14.64 -2.13 4.29
C VAL A 39 13.65 -1.09 4.80
N SER A 40 13.84 -0.61 6.02
CA SER A 40 12.98 0.42 6.59
C SER A 40 13.02 1.69 5.73
N GLY A 41 14.21 2.13 5.34
CA GLY A 41 14.35 3.30 4.49
C GLY A 41 13.70 3.10 3.13
N HIS A 42 13.87 1.92 2.57
CA HIS A 42 13.29 1.61 1.27
C HIS A 42 11.76 1.64 1.33
N LEU A 43 11.21 1.04 2.36
CA LEU A 43 9.76 1.01 2.52
C LEU A 43 9.21 2.43 2.76
N ALA A 44 9.91 3.23 3.55
CA ALA A 44 9.47 4.59 3.85
C ALA A 44 9.42 5.45 2.60
N GLN A 45 10.22 5.13 1.59
CA GLN A 45 10.27 5.89 0.35
C GLN A 45 9.37 5.32 -0.74
N ALA A 46 8.79 4.17 -0.51
CA ALA A 46 7.93 3.54 -1.52
C ALA A 46 6.69 4.40 -1.78
N ARG A 47 6.44 4.67 -3.04
CA ARG A 47 5.31 5.49 -3.45
C ARG A 47 4.64 4.87 -4.66
N PRO A 48 3.32 4.97 -4.76
CA PRO A 48 2.44 5.51 -3.73
C PRO A 48 2.34 4.59 -2.53
N SER A 49 2.05 5.17 -1.38
CA SER A 49 1.84 4.39 -0.15
C SER A 49 0.35 4.09 0.02
N ALA A 50 0.05 3.22 0.98
CA ALA A 50 -1.35 2.96 1.32
C ALA A 50 -2.04 4.23 1.79
N GLN A 51 -1.33 5.11 2.51
CA GLN A 51 -1.91 6.36 2.93
C GLN A 51 -2.27 7.25 1.75
N ASP A 52 -1.42 7.26 0.72
CA ASP A 52 -1.73 8.02 -0.49
C ASP A 52 -3.04 7.55 -1.12
N VAL A 53 -3.26 6.25 -1.13
CA VAL A 53 -4.50 5.69 -1.66
C VAL A 53 -5.69 6.06 -0.80
N LEU A 54 -5.53 5.97 0.53
CA LEU A 54 -6.60 6.36 1.44
C LEU A 54 -6.97 7.82 1.25
N ASP A 55 -5.98 8.68 1.09
CA ASP A 55 -6.22 10.11 0.88
C ASP A 55 -6.99 10.34 -0.42
N ALA A 56 -6.63 9.63 -1.47
CA ALA A 56 -7.32 9.75 -2.74
C ALA A 56 -8.77 9.26 -2.63
N LEU A 57 -9.00 8.19 -1.89
CA LEU A 57 -10.34 7.66 -1.71
C LEU A 57 -11.22 8.62 -0.91
N ALA A 58 -10.62 9.36 0.02
CA ALA A 58 -11.36 10.31 0.83
C ALA A 58 -11.68 11.59 0.07
N ALA A 59 -10.93 11.92 -0.96
CA ALA A 59 -11.13 13.14 -1.72
C ALA A 59 -12.34 12.99 -2.65
N LYS A 60 -13.12 14.05 -2.76
CA LYS A 60 -14.28 14.02 -3.62
C LYS A 60 -13.93 14.15 -5.09
N SER A 61 -12.86 14.85 -5.37
CA SER A 61 -12.41 15.07 -6.74
C SER A 61 -10.91 14.93 -6.79
N PRO A 62 -10.41 13.71 -6.57
CA PRO A 62 -8.98 13.51 -6.34
C PRO A 62 -8.10 13.96 -7.51
N LEU A 63 -8.54 13.70 -8.72
CA LEU A 63 -7.72 14.05 -9.87
C LEU A 63 -7.58 15.55 -10.06
N LYS A 64 -8.60 16.28 -9.68
CA LYS A 64 -8.54 17.72 -9.86
C LYS A 64 -7.65 18.39 -8.84
N GLU A 65 -7.62 17.87 -7.64
CA GLU A 65 -6.78 18.46 -6.63
C GLU A 65 -5.31 18.25 -6.88
N THR A 66 -4.95 17.24 -7.61
CA THR A 66 -3.55 16.94 -7.83
C THR A 66 -2.94 17.69 -9.00
N ILE A 67 -3.75 18.39 -9.74
CA ILE A 67 -3.28 19.08 -10.94
C ILE A 67 -2.89 20.54 -10.72
#